data_8840e4534de9b998a34483ddaa19559e
#
_entry.id   8840e4534de9b998a34483ddaa19559e
#
_cell.length_a   1.000
_cell.length_b   1.000
_cell.length_c   1.000
_cell.angle_alpha   90.00
_cell.angle_beta   90.00
_cell.angle_gamma   90.00
#
_symmetry.space_group_name_H-M   'P 1'
#
loop_
_entity.id
_entity.type
_entity.pdbx_description
1 polymer ?
#
loop_
_entity_poly.entity_id
_entity_poly.type
_entity_poly.pdbx_seq_one_letter_code
_entity_poly.pdbx_strand_id
1 'polypeptide(L)'
;MEVKKAEFVCSNTRVDKLPAPNLPEYAFIGRSNVGKSSLINAMTNKKGLAKTSQKPGKTQLINHFLIDDTWYLVDLPGYGFAKASKTSRNEWEKFIRRYLTLRENLQCVFVLVDSRHEPQKIDLDFCYWLGECGLPFMLVFTKADKQSAVKSDANIAKFKKSLLQWFEEVPPVFLTSAEKKTGHEPILETIDEVNKQFVHPESSSRG
;
A
#
# COMPACT_ATOMS: atom_id res chain seq x y z
N MET A 1 2.08 10.02 15.09
CA MET A 1 3.20 9.06 15.36
C MET A 1 4.41 9.42 14.52
N GLU A 2 5.65 9.37 15.06
CA GLU A 2 6.90 9.51 14.31
C GLU A 2 7.65 8.18 14.35
N VAL A 3 8.11 7.69 13.18
CA VAL A 3 8.88 6.45 13.10
C VAL A 3 10.31 6.69 13.60
N LYS A 4 10.72 5.94 14.64
CA LYS A 4 12.06 6.04 15.24
C LYS A 4 13.02 4.99 14.67
N LYS A 5 12.49 3.81 14.34
CA LYS A 5 13.26 2.67 13.87
C LYS A 5 12.55 2.01 12.69
N ALA A 6 13.26 1.72 11.62
CA ALA A 6 12.74 0.95 10.50
C ALA A 6 13.83 0.01 9.98
N GLU A 7 13.55 -1.29 9.94
CA GLU A 7 14.50 -2.33 9.57
C GLU A 7 13.93 -3.24 8.48
N PHE A 8 14.76 -3.58 7.51
CA PHE A 8 14.41 -4.60 6.53
C PHE A 8 14.45 -5.98 7.18
N VAL A 9 13.38 -6.74 7.04
CA VAL A 9 13.26 -8.10 7.61
C VAL A 9 13.52 -9.15 6.55
N CYS A 10 12.73 -9.16 5.48
CA CYS A 10 12.86 -10.16 4.42
C CYS A 10 12.25 -9.70 3.09
N SER A 11 12.65 -10.40 2.03
CA SER A 11 12.02 -10.34 0.71
C SER A 11 11.66 -11.74 0.26
N ASN A 12 10.41 -12.01 -0.07
CA ASN A 12 9.95 -13.33 -0.45
C ASN A 12 8.97 -13.31 -1.64
N THR A 13 9.00 -14.40 -2.40
CA THR A 13 8.01 -14.71 -3.45
C THR A 13 6.95 -15.69 -2.99
N ARG A 14 7.02 -16.15 -1.73
CA ARG A 14 6.14 -17.20 -1.17
C ARG A 14 5.53 -16.70 0.13
N VAL A 15 4.23 -16.84 0.27
CA VAL A 15 3.47 -16.39 1.45
C VAL A 15 3.85 -17.20 2.71
N ASP A 16 4.17 -18.49 2.56
CA ASP A 16 4.59 -19.38 3.65
C ASP A 16 6.01 -19.11 4.18
N LYS A 17 6.75 -18.18 3.55
CA LYS A 17 8.09 -17.75 3.98
C LYS A 17 8.11 -16.34 4.54
N LEU A 18 6.95 -15.74 4.76
CA LEU A 18 6.81 -14.42 5.37
C LEU A 18 6.96 -14.51 6.90
N PRO A 19 7.19 -13.39 7.59
CA PRO A 19 7.27 -13.38 9.05
C PRO A 19 6.03 -13.97 9.71
N ALA A 20 6.15 -14.47 10.93
CA ALA A 20 5.00 -14.93 11.71
C ALA A 20 3.94 -13.81 11.82
N PRO A 21 2.63 -14.11 11.76
CA PRO A 21 1.57 -13.12 11.77
C PRO A 21 1.26 -12.60 13.18
N ASN A 22 2.28 -12.25 13.93
CA ASN A 22 2.22 -11.85 15.34
C ASN A 22 2.18 -10.32 15.56
N LEU A 23 2.41 -9.53 14.53
CA LEU A 23 2.34 -8.07 14.57
C LEU A 23 1.42 -7.56 13.45
N PRO A 24 0.73 -6.41 13.64
CA PRO A 24 -0.12 -5.86 12.60
C PRO A 24 0.67 -5.52 11.34
N GLU A 25 0.10 -5.80 10.18
CA GLU A 25 0.68 -5.50 8.87
C GLU A 25 -0.13 -4.47 8.10
N TYR A 26 0.58 -3.61 7.39
CA TYR A 26 0.02 -2.62 6.48
C TYR A 26 0.68 -2.74 5.12
N ALA A 27 -0.10 -3.10 4.11
CA ALA A 27 0.40 -3.33 2.77
C ALA A 27 0.32 -2.06 1.92
N PHE A 28 1.41 -1.71 1.25
CA PHE A 28 1.51 -0.60 0.32
C PHE A 28 1.62 -1.12 -1.10
N ILE A 29 0.67 -0.75 -1.96
CA ILE A 29 0.60 -1.22 -3.34
C ILE A 29 0.16 -0.07 -4.27
N GLY A 30 0.49 -0.17 -5.54
CA GLY A 30 0.07 0.79 -6.55
C GLY A 30 0.73 0.48 -7.89
N ARG A 31 0.48 1.30 -8.89
CA ARG A 31 1.11 1.14 -10.20
C ARG A 31 2.62 1.33 -10.14
N SER A 32 3.32 0.70 -11.08
CA SER A 32 4.75 0.94 -11.26
C SER A 32 5.02 2.45 -11.41
N ASN A 33 6.04 2.93 -10.71
CA ASN A 33 6.46 4.35 -10.70
C ASN A 33 5.44 5.32 -10.09
N VAL A 34 4.47 4.86 -9.33
CA VAL A 34 3.51 5.70 -8.60
C VAL A 34 4.17 6.56 -7.50
N GLY A 35 5.35 6.19 -7.04
CA GLY A 35 6.08 6.88 -5.96
C GLY A 35 6.09 6.10 -4.64
N LYS A 36 5.73 4.80 -4.66
CA LYS A 36 5.61 3.95 -3.47
C LYS A 36 6.90 3.91 -2.63
N SER A 37 8.03 3.55 -3.22
CA SER A 37 9.31 3.48 -2.48
C SER A 37 9.74 4.86 -1.93
N SER A 38 9.45 5.93 -2.66
CA SER A 38 9.73 7.30 -2.19
C SER A 38 8.87 7.65 -0.98
N LEU A 39 7.59 7.29 -0.99
CA LEU A 39 6.69 7.50 0.14
C LEU A 39 7.14 6.69 1.37
N ILE A 40 7.45 5.40 1.19
CA ILE A 40 7.94 4.53 2.27
C ILE A 40 9.20 5.13 2.91
N ASN A 41 10.16 5.57 2.09
CA ASN A 41 11.39 6.20 2.58
C ASN A 41 11.11 7.53 3.31
N ALA A 42 10.12 8.31 2.86
CA ALA A 42 9.71 9.55 3.53
C ALA A 42 9.03 9.28 4.87
N MET A 43 8.08 8.33 4.92
CA MET A 43 7.37 7.93 6.13
C MET A 43 8.30 7.39 7.22
N THR A 44 9.30 6.62 6.82
CA THR A 44 10.27 6.02 7.74
C THR A 44 11.46 6.91 8.04
N ASN A 45 11.52 8.09 7.44
CA ASN A 45 12.67 9.01 7.48
C ASN A 45 14.03 8.32 7.17
N LYS A 46 14.00 7.24 6.37
CA LYS A 46 15.17 6.41 6.07
C LYS A 46 15.40 6.32 4.56
N LYS A 47 16.43 7.02 4.08
CA LYS A 47 16.82 6.99 2.66
C LYS A 47 17.23 5.56 2.25
N GLY A 48 16.64 5.07 1.15
CA GLY A 48 17.02 3.79 0.55
C GLY A 48 16.55 2.54 1.30
N LEU A 49 15.66 2.66 2.28
CA LEU A 49 15.03 1.51 2.93
C LEU A 49 14.25 0.69 1.90
N ALA A 50 13.29 1.32 1.23
CA ALA A 50 12.66 0.74 0.05
C ALA A 50 13.45 1.12 -1.20
N LYS A 51 13.90 0.12 -1.96
CA LYS A 51 14.66 0.35 -3.19
C LYS A 51 13.76 0.85 -4.31
N THR A 52 14.09 1.99 -4.88
CA THR A 52 13.45 2.47 -6.10
C THR A 52 13.93 1.61 -7.27
N SER A 53 13.13 0.63 -7.68
CA SER A 53 13.46 -0.19 -8.84
C SER A 53 13.19 0.58 -10.14
N GLN A 54 14.22 0.95 -10.87
CA GLN A 54 14.09 1.58 -12.19
C GLN A 54 14.02 0.57 -13.36
N LYS A 55 14.18 -0.74 -13.09
CA LYS A 55 14.19 -1.77 -14.15
C LYS A 55 12.96 -2.67 -14.08
N PRO A 56 12.10 -2.65 -15.12
CA PRO A 56 11.05 -3.65 -15.30
C PRO A 56 11.66 -5.06 -15.47
N GLY A 57 11.06 -6.10 -14.90
CA GLY A 57 11.44 -7.49 -15.12
C GLY A 57 12.27 -8.17 -14.03
N LYS A 58 12.57 -7.51 -12.89
CA LYS A 58 13.11 -8.21 -11.72
C LYS A 58 12.00 -8.95 -10.99
N THR A 59 12.37 -10.09 -10.39
CA THR A 59 11.50 -10.91 -9.53
C THR A 59 10.73 -10.02 -8.57
N GLN A 60 9.41 -10.12 -8.62
CA GLN A 60 8.52 -9.30 -7.82
C GLN A 60 8.43 -9.90 -6.42
N LEU A 61 8.98 -9.20 -5.44
CA LEU A 61 9.11 -9.65 -4.07
C LEU A 61 8.16 -8.85 -3.16
N ILE A 62 7.62 -9.52 -2.16
CA ILE A 62 7.00 -8.86 -1.00
C ILE A 62 8.13 -8.53 -0.03
N ASN A 63 8.30 -7.25 0.29
CA ASN A 63 9.31 -6.79 1.22
C ASN A 63 8.66 -6.41 2.54
N HIS A 64 9.14 -6.99 3.65
CA HIS A 64 8.70 -6.64 4.99
C HIS A 64 9.74 -5.75 5.67
N PHE A 65 9.24 -4.68 6.27
CA PHE A 65 10.01 -3.78 7.12
C PHE A 65 9.38 -3.74 8.50
N LEU A 66 10.17 -4.02 9.54
CA LEU A 66 9.74 -3.89 10.93
C LEU A 66 9.88 -2.43 11.35
N ILE A 67 8.81 -1.86 11.87
CA ILE A 67 8.74 -0.46 12.28
C ILE A 67 8.54 -0.40 13.79
N ASP A 68 9.46 0.33 14.47
CA ASP A 68 9.46 0.55 15.91
C ASP A 68 9.27 -0.74 16.74
N ASP A 69 9.70 -1.89 16.19
CA ASP A 69 9.55 -3.24 16.75
C ASP A 69 8.07 -3.65 17.03
N THR A 70 7.09 -2.94 16.47
CA THR A 70 5.66 -3.09 16.83
C THR A 70 4.73 -3.44 15.68
N TRP A 71 5.10 -3.16 14.42
CA TRP A 71 4.27 -3.44 13.27
C TRP A 71 5.09 -3.60 11.97
N TYR A 72 4.49 -4.19 10.96
CA TYR A 72 5.13 -4.37 9.66
C TYR A 72 4.56 -3.42 8.61
N LEU A 73 5.46 -2.66 7.97
CA LEU A 73 5.20 -2.04 6.69
C LEU A 73 5.57 -3.03 5.59
N VAL A 74 4.62 -3.32 4.69
CA VAL A 74 4.81 -4.31 3.62
C VAL A 74 4.76 -3.64 2.27
N ASP A 75 5.89 -3.65 1.57
CA ASP A 75 6.02 -3.12 0.21
C ASP A 75 5.69 -4.22 -0.79
N LEU A 76 4.51 -4.15 -1.39
CA LEU A 76 4.06 -5.07 -2.42
C LEU A 76 4.57 -4.65 -3.81
N PRO A 77 4.89 -5.61 -4.69
CA PRO A 77 5.23 -5.29 -6.07
C PRO A 77 4.06 -4.59 -6.76
N GLY A 78 4.36 -3.50 -7.48
CA GLY A 78 3.35 -2.71 -8.18
C GLY A 78 2.64 -3.50 -9.28
N TYR A 79 1.49 -3.02 -9.72
CA TYR A 79 0.75 -3.55 -10.87
C TYR A 79 0.92 -2.65 -12.11
N GLY A 80 0.31 -3.08 -13.23
CA GLY A 80 0.29 -2.28 -14.46
C GLY A 80 1.61 -2.26 -15.25
N PHE A 81 2.41 -3.32 -15.16
CA PHE A 81 3.62 -3.44 -15.98
C PHE A 81 3.27 -3.61 -17.47
N ALA A 82 3.35 -2.55 -18.24
CA ALA A 82 3.04 -2.55 -19.67
C ALA A 82 3.90 -3.52 -20.50
N LYS A 83 5.12 -3.81 -20.03
CA LYS A 83 6.09 -4.69 -20.70
C LYS A 83 6.11 -6.14 -20.20
N ALA A 84 5.28 -6.50 -19.21
CA ALA A 84 5.22 -7.88 -18.71
C ALA A 84 4.37 -8.75 -19.64
N SER A 85 4.77 -10.03 -19.81
CA SER A 85 3.96 -11.00 -20.53
C SER A 85 2.61 -11.22 -19.82
N LYS A 86 1.61 -11.72 -20.55
CA LYS A 86 0.31 -12.07 -19.97
C LYS A 86 0.46 -13.10 -18.84
N THR A 87 1.34 -14.10 -19.03
CA THR A 87 1.65 -15.14 -18.03
C THR A 87 2.22 -14.51 -16.76
N SER A 88 3.25 -13.66 -16.87
CA SER A 88 3.87 -13.01 -15.71
C SER A 88 2.89 -12.11 -14.96
N ARG A 89 1.95 -11.46 -15.66
CA ARG A 89 0.90 -10.67 -15.01
C ARG A 89 -0.07 -11.53 -14.23
N ASN A 90 -0.48 -12.66 -14.78
CA ASN A 90 -1.39 -13.60 -14.11
C ASN A 90 -0.75 -14.24 -12.88
N GLU A 91 0.54 -14.61 -12.94
CA GLU A 91 1.28 -15.14 -11.80
C GLU A 91 1.42 -14.11 -10.69
N TRP A 92 1.77 -12.87 -11.05
CA TRP A 92 1.82 -11.76 -10.11
C TRP A 92 0.47 -11.53 -9.43
N GLU A 93 -0.60 -11.47 -10.19
CA GLU A 93 -1.94 -11.24 -9.68
C GLU A 93 -2.36 -12.34 -8.70
N LYS A 94 -2.14 -13.60 -9.04
CA LYS A 94 -2.41 -14.75 -8.16
C LYS A 94 -1.60 -14.66 -6.86
N PHE A 95 -0.34 -14.28 -6.94
CA PHE A 95 0.54 -14.16 -5.79
C PHE A 95 0.09 -13.04 -4.85
N ILE A 96 -0.22 -11.86 -5.37
CA ILE A 96 -0.67 -10.72 -4.57
C ILE A 96 -2.05 -10.98 -3.96
N ARG A 97 -2.99 -11.52 -4.76
CA ARG A 97 -4.32 -11.89 -4.26
C ARG A 97 -4.20 -12.91 -3.12
N ARG A 98 -3.37 -13.93 -3.28
CA ARG A 98 -3.11 -14.92 -2.23
C ARG A 98 -2.55 -14.30 -0.96
N TYR A 99 -1.58 -13.39 -1.07
CA TYR A 99 -1.05 -12.67 0.09
C TYR A 99 -2.17 -11.87 0.78
N LEU A 100 -2.87 -11.03 0.05
CA LEU A 100 -3.87 -10.13 0.62
C LEU A 100 -5.05 -10.88 1.27
N THR A 101 -5.44 -12.05 0.74
CA THR A 101 -6.58 -12.82 1.28
C THR A 101 -6.21 -13.82 2.38
N LEU A 102 -4.96 -14.24 2.48
CA LEU A 102 -4.55 -15.25 3.46
C LEU A 102 -3.78 -14.67 4.65
N ARG A 103 -3.43 -13.39 4.61
CA ARG A 103 -2.63 -12.79 5.67
C ARG A 103 -3.51 -12.32 6.82
N GLU A 104 -3.56 -13.12 7.90
CA GLU A 104 -4.46 -12.94 9.05
C GLU A 104 -4.21 -11.67 9.84
N ASN A 105 -2.98 -11.19 9.88
CA ASN A 105 -2.57 -9.98 10.59
C ASN A 105 -2.56 -8.72 9.69
N LEU A 106 -3.00 -8.81 8.44
CA LEU A 106 -3.15 -7.65 7.56
C LEU A 106 -4.32 -6.77 8.03
N GLN A 107 -4.01 -5.54 8.42
CA GLN A 107 -4.99 -4.59 8.93
C GLN A 107 -5.56 -3.70 7.85
N CYS A 108 -4.74 -3.26 6.90
CA CYS A 108 -5.18 -2.35 5.85
C CYS A 108 -4.26 -2.41 4.62
N VAL A 109 -4.84 -2.13 3.45
CA VAL A 109 -4.13 -1.97 2.18
C VAL A 109 -4.13 -0.50 1.80
N PHE A 110 -2.96 0.13 1.76
CA PHE A 110 -2.78 1.48 1.22
C PHE A 110 -2.57 1.40 -0.29
N VAL A 111 -3.57 1.84 -1.05
CA VAL A 111 -3.54 1.86 -2.51
C VAL A 111 -3.02 3.21 -2.98
N LEU A 112 -1.84 3.20 -3.59
CA LEU A 112 -1.19 4.42 -4.08
C LEU A 112 -1.65 4.76 -5.50
N VAL A 113 -2.06 6.00 -5.68
CA VAL A 113 -2.52 6.56 -6.96
C VAL A 113 -1.72 7.84 -7.27
N ASP A 114 -1.28 8.01 -8.50
CA ASP A 114 -0.59 9.23 -8.93
C ASP A 114 -1.61 10.36 -9.11
N SER A 115 -1.53 11.39 -8.27
CA SER A 115 -2.48 12.51 -8.26
C SER A 115 -2.55 13.29 -9.57
N ARG A 116 -1.52 13.19 -10.42
CA ARG A 116 -1.41 13.91 -11.68
C ARG A 116 -2.34 13.39 -12.76
N HIS A 117 -2.85 12.19 -12.63
CA HIS A 117 -3.64 11.52 -13.65
C HIS A 117 -5.13 11.48 -13.28
N GLU A 118 -5.96 11.46 -14.28
CA GLU A 118 -7.36 11.10 -14.14
C GLU A 118 -7.49 9.63 -13.67
N PRO A 119 -8.64 9.23 -13.13
CA PRO A 119 -8.87 7.86 -12.68
C PRO A 119 -8.49 6.85 -13.76
N GLN A 120 -7.60 5.94 -13.41
CA GLN A 120 -7.19 4.89 -14.32
C GLN A 120 -8.00 3.62 -14.00
N LYS A 121 -8.53 2.98 -15.05
CA LYS A 121 -9.35 1.78 -14.89
C LYS A 121 -8.68 0.70 -14.03
N ILE A 122 -7.38 0.49 -14.19
CA ILE A 122 -6.64 -0.53 -13.46
C ILE A 122 -6.59 -0.25 -11.94
N ASP A 123 -6.53 1.03 -11.54
CA ASP A 123 -6.55 1.43 -10.13
C ASP A 123 -7.96 1.22 -9.54
N LEU A 124 -8.99 1.59 -10.30
CA LEU A 124 -10.39 1.40 -9.92
C LEU A 124 -10.75 -0.09 -9.82
N ASP A 125 -10.37 -0.90 -10.81
CA ASP A 125 -10.61 -2.35 -10.81
C ASP A 125 -9.94 -3.03 -9.60
N PHE A 126 -8.77 -2.56 -9.20
CA PHE A 126 -8.08 -3.09 -8.02
C PHE A 126 -8.80 -2.71 -6.72
N CYS A 127 -9.25 -1.46 -6.57
CA CYS A 127 -10.05 -1.03 -5.43
C CYS A 127 -11.37 -1.80 -5.35
N TYR A 128 -12.05 -1.99 -6.48
CA TYR A 128 -13.28 -2.77 -6.56
C TYR A 128 -13.05 -4.21 -6.06
N TRP A 129 -12.00 -4.86 -6.54
CA TRP A 129 -11.65 -6.21 -6.09
C TRP A 129 -11.35 -6.29 -4.58
N LEU A 130 -10.66 -5.29 -4.00
CA LEU A 130 -10.45 -5.24 -2.55
C LEU A 130 -11.77 -5.20 -1.80
N GLY A 131 -12.72 -4.39 -2.26
CA GLY A 131 -14.06 -4.30 -1.70
C GLY A 131 -14.85 -5.61 -1.80
N GLU A 132 -14.80 -6.29 -2.96
CA GLU A 132 -15.44 -7.60 -3.14
C GLU A 132 -14.88 -8.67 -2.18
N CYS A 133 -13.59 -8.56 -1.84
CA CYS A 133 -12.93 -9.46 -0.88
C CYS A 133 -13.15 -9.03 0.59
N GLY A 134 -13.84 -7.92 0.86
CA GLY A 134 -14.01 -7.38 2.21
C GLY A 134 -12.69 -6.92 2.85
N LEU A 135 -11.68 -6.58 2.05
CA LEU A 135 -10.37 -6.15 2.54
C LEU A 135 -10.38 -4.64 2.83
N PRO A 136 -10.07 -4.21 4.05
CA PRO A 136 -9.97 -2.79 4.37
C PRO A 136 -8.88 -2.12 3.54
N PHE A 137 -9.21 -0.99 2.91
CA PHE A 137 -8.22 -0.24 2.15
C PHE A 137 -8.42 1.27 2.26
N MET A 138 -7.34 2.00 2.03
CA MET A 138 -7.30 3.46 2.02
C MET A 138 -6.54 3.94 0.79
N LEU A 139 -6.87 5.14 0.32
CA LEU A 139 -6.27 5.72 -0.89
C LEU A 139 -5.16 6.71 -0.52
N VAL A 140 -4.02 6.57 -1.16
CA VAL A 140 -2.89 7.50 -0.99
C VAL A 140 -2.54 8.12 -2.34
N PHE A 141 -2.96 9.36 -2.55
CA PHE A 141 -2.56 10.12 -3.71
C PHE A 141 -1.15 10.67 -3.52
N THR A 142 -0.28 10.35 -4.46
CA THR A 142 1.15 10.71 -4.42
C THR A 142 1.47 11.85 -5.37
N LYS A 143 2.68 12.41 -5.23
CA LYS A 143 3.25 13.44 -6.13
C LYS A 143 2.45 14.75 -6.16
N ALA A 144 1.89 15.15 -5.03
CA ALA A 144 1.15 16.41 -4.89
C ALA A 144 1.99 17.64 -5.28
N ASP A 145 3.31 17.54 -5.20
CA ASP A 145 4.27 18.61 -5.56
C ASP A 145 4.44 18.81 -7.07
N LYS A 146 3.97 17.87 -7.90
CA LYS A 146 4.22 17.89 -9.37
C LYS A 146 3.12 18.58 -10.16
N GLN A 147 2.11 19.14 -9.49
CA GLN A 147 1.05 19.94 -10.12
C GLN A 147 0.39 20.89 -9.10
N SER A 148 -0.55 21.73 -9.56
CA SER A 148 -1.30 22.63 -8.67
C SER A 148 -2.27 21.84 -7.78
N ALA A 149 -2.55 22.37 -6.58
CA ALA A 149 -3.54 21.80 -5.64
C ALA A 149 -4.91 21.63 -6.33
N VAL A 150 -5.39 22.64 -7.04
CA VAL A 150 -6.67 22.61 -7.77
C VAL A 150 -6.77 21.43 -8.71
N LYS A 151 -5.68 21.11 -9.42
CA LYS A 151 -5.66 20.00 -10.37
C LYS A 151 -5.62 18.63 -9.67
N SER A 152 -4.88 18.55 -8.55
CA SER A 152 -4.88 17.36 -7.69
C SER A 152 -6.28 17.11 -7.13
N ASP A 153 -6.93 18.12 -6.57
CA ASP A 153 -8.27 18.03 -5.98
C ASP A 153 -9.32 17.61 -7.03
N ALA A 154 -9.23 18.16 -8.25
CA ALA A 154 -10.11 17.77 -9.35
C ALA A 154 -9.96 16.28 -9.73
N ASN A 155 -8.72 15.77 -9.82
CA ASN A 155 -8.47 14.35 -10.12
C ASN A 155 -8.94 13.44 -8.98
N ILE A 156 -8.70 13.84 -7.73
CA ILE A 156 -9.16 13.11 -6.53
C ILE A 156 -10.69 13.06 -6.51
N ALA A 157 -11.36 14.19 -6.77
CA ALA A 157 -12.82 14.24 -6.82
C ALA A 157 -13.40 13.32 -7.92
N LYS A 158 -12.78 13.28 -9.10
CA LYS A 158 -13.17 12.34 -10.16
C LYS A 158 -12.99 10.89 -9.72
N PHE A 159 -11.89 10.56 -9.06
CA PHE A 159 -11.61 9.21 -8.56
C PHE A 159 -12.65 8.78 -7.51
N LYS A 160 -12.93 9.64 -6.53
CA LYS A 160 -13.98 9.43 -5.52
C LYS A 160 -15.34 9.19 -6.18
N LYS A 161 -15.72 10.02 -7.16
CA LYS A 161 -16.97 9.86 -7.90
C LYS A 161 -17.06 8.51 -8.62
N SER A 162 -15.94 8.03 -9.18
CA SER A 162 -15.90 6.72 -9.83
C SER A 162 -16.08 5.58 -8.82
N LEU A 163 -15.49 5.67 -7.63
CA LEU A 163 -15.66 4.66 -6.57
C LEU A 163 -17.10 4.58 -6.05
N LEU A 164 -17.80 5.70 -5.94
CA LEU A 164 -19.20 5.75 -5.51
C LEU A 164 -20.19 5.05 -6.46
N GLN A 165 -19.72 4.56 -7.62
CA GLN A 165 -20.51 3.68 -8.47
C GLN A 165 -20.62 2.25 -7.91
N TRP A 166 -19.70 1.86 -6.99
CA TRP A 166 -19.63 0.51 -6.43
C TRP A 166 -19.63 0.48 -4.90
N PHE A 167 -19.24 1.58 -4.25
CA PHE A 167 -19.16 1.69 -2.81
C PHE A 167 -20.21 2.70 -2.31
N GLU A 168 -20.81 2.41 -1.17
CA GLU A 168 -21.73 3.35 -0.50
C GLU A 168 -20.97 4.57 0.03
N GLU A 169 -19.73 4.35 0.50
CA GLU A 169 -18.86 5.40 1.02
C GLU A 169 -17.46 5.34 0.36
N VAL A 170 -16.85 6.50 0.27
CA VAL A 170 -15.46 6.59 -0.22
C VAL A 170 -14.51 6.19 0.91
N PRO A 171 -13.55 5.27 0.66
CA PRO A 171 -12.50 4.99 1.63
C PRO A 171 -11.70 6.24 2.03
N PRO A 172 -11.05 6.26 3.20
CA PRO A 172 -10.18 7.38 3.59
C PRO A 172 -9.15 7.71 2.53
N VAL A 173 -8.89 9.01 2.33
CA VAL A 173 -8.02 9.52 1.27
C VAL A 173 -6.94 10.41 1.84
N PHE A 174 -5.70 10.16 1.48
CA PHE A 174 -4.53 10.96 1.84
C PHE A 174 -3.89 11.54 0.58
N LEU A 175 -3.43 12.78 0.65
CA LEU A 175 -2.66 13.43 -0.42
C LEU A 175 -1.24 13.69 0.08
N THR A 176 -0.24 13.16 -0.63
CA THR A 176 1.15 13.13 -0.16
C THR A 176 2.15 13.68 -1.18
N SER A 177 3.24 14.23 -0.68
CA SER A 177 4.46 14.50 -1.43
C SER A 177 5.67 13.96 -0.69
N ALA A 178 6.28 12.92 -1.23
CA ALA A 178 7.54 12.39 -0.69
C ALA A 178 8.69 13.40 -0.84
N GLU A 179 8.68 14.22 -1.88
CA GLU A 179 9.68 15.26 -2.16
C GLU A 179 9.65 16.36 -1.08
N LYS A 180 8.43 16.85 -0.77
CA LYS A 180 8.22 17.89 0.25
C LYS A 180 8.08 17.30 1.65
N LYS A 181 8.08 15.98 1.79
CA LYS A 181 7.83 15.26 3.05
C LYS A 181 6.53 15.70 3.73
N THR A 182 5.44 15.80 2.99
CA THR A 182 4.14 16.24 3.51
C THR A 182 3.04 15.21 3.29
N GLY A 183 2.04 15.18 4.16
CA GLY A 183 0.81 14.40 4.05
C GLY A 183 0.95 12.94 4.41
N HIS A 184 2.09 12.49 4.94
CA HIS A 184 2.28 11.12 5.42
C HIS A 184 2.01 10.97 6.92
N GLU A 185 2.00 12.06 7.69
CA GLU A 185 1.71 12.06 9.11
C GLU A 185 0.32 11.49 9.42
N PRO A 186 -0.77 11.88 8.72
CA PRO A 186 -2.09 11.30 8.94
C PRO A 186 -2.15 9.79 8.65
N ILE A 187 -1.34 9.28 7.71
CA ILE A 187 -1.24 7.84 7.45
C ILE A 187 -0.66 7.13 8.69
N LEU A 188 0.42 7.68 9.26
CA LEU A 188 1.05 7.14 10.47
C LEU A 188 0.13 7.22 11.69
N GLU A 189 -0.64 8.31 11.83
CA GLU A 189 -1.64 8.46 12.89
C GLU A 189 -2.75 7.39 12.77
N THR A 190 -3.26 7.16 11.56
CA THR A 190 -4.23 6.11 11.30
C THR A 190 -3.68 4.72 11.65
N ILE A 191 -2.43 4.43 11.28
CA ILE A 191 -1.76 3.18 11.64
C ILE A 191 -1.65 3.03 13.16
N ASP A 192 -1.29 4.10 13.87
CA ASP A 192 -1.18 4.09 15.33
C ASP A 192 -2.53 3.81 16.01
N GLU A 193 -3.60 4.39 15.50
CA GLU A 193 -4.97 4.14 16.00
C GLU A 193 -5.41 2.70 15.79
N VAL A 194 -5.17 2.14 14.61
CA VAL A 194 -5.49 0.74 14.32
C VAL A 194 -4.64 -0.22 15.16
N ASN A 195 -3.35 0.09 15.35
CA ASN A 195 -2.46 -0.72 16.19
C ASN A 195 -2.95 -0.85 17.63
N LYS A 196 -3.57 0.19 18.21
CA LYS A 196 -4.14 0.14 19.56
C LYS A 196 -5.30 -0.85 19.69
N GLN A 197 -5.93 -1.22 18.57
CA GLN A 197 -7.06 -2.15 18.52
C GLN A 197 -6.65 -3.56 18.07
N PHE A 198 -5.38 -3.76 17.69
CA PHE A 198 -4.90 -5.04 17.20
C PHE A 198 -4.94 -6.12 18.28
N VAL A 199 -5.65 -7.21 17.99
CA VAL A 199 -5.71 -8.41 18.84
C VAL A 199 -4.82 -9.47 18.22
N HIS A 200 -3.87 -10.00 19.01
CA HIS A 200 -2.99 -11.06 18.54
C HIS A 200 -3.80 -12.32 18.17
N PRO A 201 -3.55 -12.94 16.99
CA PRO A 201 -4.27 -14.14 16.55
C PRO A 201 -4.26 -15.29 17.59
N GLU A 202 -3.18 -15.43 18.36
CA GLU A 202 -3.07 -16.45 19.41
C GLU A 202 -3.97 -16.22 20.63
N SER A 203 -4.47 -15.02 20.83
CA SER A 203 -5.39 -14.71 21.94
C SER A 203 -6.83 -15.11 21.64
N SER A 204 -7.18 -15.34 20.37
CA SER A 204 -8.53 -15.72 19.93
C SER A 204 -8.81 -17.24 20.04
N SER A 205 -7.77 -18.06 20.26
CA SER A 205 -7.89 -19.52 20.32
C SER A 205 -8.07 -20.09 21.75
N ARG A 206 -8.28 -19.24 22.77
CA ARG A 206 -8.50 -19.63 24.16
C ARG A 206 -9.86 -19.19 24.71
N GLY A 207 -10.88 -19.24 23.85
CA GLY A 207 -12.27 -19.00 24.24
C GLY A 207 -13.13 -20.24 24.01
#